data_01ba619ebc0b1cc0be875182af0d5845
#
_entry.id   01ba619ebc0b1cc0be875182af0d5845
#
_cell.length_a   1.000
_cell.length_b   1.000
_cell.length_c   1.000
_cell.angle_alpha   90.00
_cell.angle_beta   90.00
_cell.angle_gamma   90.00
#
_symmetry.space_group_name_H-M   'P 1'
#
loop_
_entity.id
_entity.type
_entity.pdbx_description
1 polymer ?
#
loop_
_entity_poly.entity_id
_entity_poly.type
_entity_poly.pdbx_seq_one_letter_code
_entity_poly.pdbx_strand_id
1 'polypeptide(L)'
;MMDDWVVTADRNGYQLQARGRVVAAQIGRGGVIRAADKREGDGATPCGRWPVRAVYYRPDRVQCPATILPCHRLTIDCGWCDDVTSPDYNRYVKRPCDFRHEQMWRQDEAYDFVVALGYNDNPVVIGHGSAIFLHCTAAGKTSTAGCVAVNQADLAVLIESASADQHLLIPEALLAG
;
A
#
# COMPACT_ATOMS: atom_id res chain seq x y z
N MET A 1 -17.20 -10.67 -13.09
CA MET A 1 -15.92 -11.04 -12.44
C MET A 1 -15.33 -9.77 -11.93
N MET A 2 -15.00 -9.72 -10.66
CA MET A 2 -14.33 -8.55 -10.08
C MET A 2 -12.91 -8.50 -10.65
N ASP A 3 -12.53 -7.35 -11.19
CA ASP A 3 -11.20 -7.11 -11.76
C ASP A 3 -10.22 -6.75 -10.65
N ASP A 4 -9.93 -7.69 -9.75
CA ASP A 4 -8.93 -7.48 -8.70
C ASP A 4 -7.57 -7.17 -9.31
N TRP A 5 -6.82 -6.31 -8.66
CA TRP A 5 -5.38 -6.19 -8.88
C TRP A 5 -4.71 -7.39 -8.21
N VAL A 6 -3.96 -8.21 -8.94
CA VAL A 6 -3.43 -9.47 -8.42
C VAL A 6 -1.91 -9.45 -8.42
N VAL A 7 -1.30 -9.64 -7.26
CA VAL A 7 0.16 -9.85 -7.15
C VAL A 7 0.48 -11.27 -7.61
N THR A 8 1.44 -11.40 -8.49
CA THR A 8 1.96 -12.68 -9.00
C THR A 8 3.47 -12.69 -8.92
N ALA A 9 4.08 -13.85 -9.12
CA ALA A 9 5.53 -13.98 -9.21
C ALA A 9 5.91 -14.93 -10.33
N ASP A 10 7.02 -14.62 -10.99
CA ASP A 10 7.67 -15.49 -11.96
C ASP A 10 9.19 -15.53 -11.71
N ARG A 11 9.97 -16.10 -12.65
CA ARG A 11 11.43 -16.16 -12.56
C ARG A 11 12.12 -14.78 -12.54
N ASN A 12 11.42 -13.72 -12.93
CA ASN A 12 11.96 -12.35 -12.98
C ASN A 12 11.58 -11.53 -11.73
N GLY A 13 10.75 -12.08 -10.83
CA GLY A 13 10.34 -11.42 -9.61
C GLY A 13 8.82 -11.24 -9.50
N TYR A 14 8.42 -10.30 -8.66
CA TYR A 14 7.00 -10.00 -8.43
C TYR A 14 6.44 -9.07 -9.50
N GLN A 15 5.16 -9.24 -9.78
CA GLN A 15 4.39 -8.48 -10.74
C GLN A 15 3.01 -8.18 -10.17
N LEU A 16 2.36 -7.16 -10.70
CA LEU A 16 0.96 -6.85 -10.44
C LEU A 16 0.20 -6.95 -11.75
N GLN A 17 -0.84 -7.77 -11.77
CA GLN A 17 -1.73 -7.98 -12.90
C GLN A 17 -3.06 -7.26 -12.69
N ALA A 18 -3.52 -6.52 -13.68
CA ALA A 18 -4.78 -5.78 -13.64
C ALA A 18 -5.31 -5.56 -15.06
N ARG A 19 -6.53 -5.93 -15.33
CA ARG A 19 -7.23 -5.65 -16.62
C ARG A 19 -6.40 -5.94 -17.88
N GLY A 20 -5.71 -7.09 -17.89
CA GLY A 20 -4.86 -7.49 -19.02
C GLY A 20 -3.48 -6.80 -19.06
N ARG A 21 -3.15 -5.95 -18.10
CA ARG A 21 -1.82 -5.40 -17.93
C ARG A 21 -1.04 -6.22 -16.92
N VAL A 22 0.27 -6.30 -17.12
CA VAL A 22 1.23 -6.92 -16.20
C VAL A 22 2.35 -5.91 -16.00
N VAL A 23 2.57 -5.49 -14.76
CA VAL A 23 3.60 -4.51 -14.42
C VAL A 23 4.53 -5.07 -13.34
N ALA A 24 5.81 -4.67 -13.36
CA ALA A 24 6.76 -5.08 -12.33
C ALA A 24 6.33 -4.53 -10.98
N ALA A 25 6.45 -5.34 -9.93
CA ALA A 25 6.09 -4.98 -8.58
C ALA A 25 7.20 -5.32 -7.59
N GLN A 26 7.23 -4.59 -6.49
CA GLN A 26 8.05 -4.89 -5.31
C GLN A 26 7.11 -5.24 -4.16
N ILE A 27 7.57 -6.09 -3.26
CA ILE A 27 6.88 -6.46 -2.01
C ILE A 27 7.79 -6.24 -0.82
N GLY A 28 7.30 -6.54 0.37
CA GLY A 28 8.09 -6.48 1.61
C GLY A 28 9.36 -7.32 1.53
N ARG A 29 10.46 -6.80 2.10
CA ARG A 29 11.75 -7.51 2.17
C ARG A 29 11.65 -8.86 2.89
N GLY A 30 10.63 -9.04 3.75
CA GLY A 30 10.32 -10.29 4.44
C GLY A 30 9.50 -11.28 3.62
N GLY A 31 9.25 -10.99 2.32
CA GLY A 31 8.43 -11.85 1.46
C GLY A 31 6.93 -11.71 1.78
N VAL A 32 6.17 -12.74 1.38
CA VAL A 32 4.74 -12.83 1.67
C VAL A 32 4.52 -13.69 2.92
N ILE A 33 3.65 -13.23 3.82
CA ILE A 33 3.31 -13.91 5.07
C ILE A 33 1.78 -14.06 5.20
N ARG A 34 1.34 -15.04 5.96
CA ARG A 34 -0.08 -15.16 6.29
C ARG A 34 -0.53 -13.95 7.12
N ALA A 35 -1.72 -13.43 6.84
CA ALA A 35 -2.24 -12.28 7.57
C ALA A 35 -2.30 -12.50 9.09
N ALA A 36 -2.62 -13.73 9.53
CA ALA A 36 -2.64 -14.10 10.95
C ALA A 36 -1.27 -14.04 11.64
N ASP A 37 -0.20 -14.26 10.87
CA ASP A 37 1.19 -14.30 11.36
C ASP A 37 1.89 -12.93 11.24
N LYS A 38 1.27 -11.97 10.54
CA LYS A 38 1.79 -10.62 10.33
C LYS A 38 1.99 -9.89 11.65
N ARG A 39 3.16 -9.23 11.80
CA ARG A 39 3.48 -8.39 12.97
C ARG A 39 4.03 -7.04 12.52
N GLU A 40 3.86 -6.04 13.38
CA GLU A 40 4.44 -4.72 13.16
C GLU A 40 5.96 -4.83 13.04
N GLY A 41 6.54 -4.21 12.01
CA GLY A 41 7.98 -4.16 11.78
C GLY A 41 8.63 -5.41 11.18
N ASP A 42 7.87 -6.48 10.86
CA ASP A 42 8.42 -7.71 10.27
C ASP A 42 8.89 -7.56 8.81
N GLY A 43 8.50 -6.49 8.15
CA GLY A 43 8.87 -6.20 6.77
C GLY A 43 8.20 -7.11 5.73
N ALA A 44 7.22 -7.92 6.12
CA ALA A 44 6.54 -8.85 5.23
C ALA A 44 5.20 -8.29 4.71
N THR A 45 4.81 -8.73 3.52
CA THR A 45 3.54 -8.38 2.88
C THR A 45 2.46 -9.41 3.24
N PRO A 46 1.35 -9.02 3.86
CA PRO A 46 0.31 -9.96 4.26
C PRO A 46 -0.48 -10.47 3.06
N CYS A 47 -0.57 -11.81 2.88
CA CYS A 47 -1.47 -12.38 1.88
C CYS A 47 -2.93 -12.17 2.27
N GLY A 48 -3.79 -12.07 1.25
CA GLY A 48 -5.21 -11.82 1.41
C GLY A 48 -5.78 -10.99 0.27
N ARG A 49 -7.07 -10.70 0.36
CA ARG A 49 -7.81 -9.85 -0.58
C ARG A 49 -8.21 -8.57 0.15
N TRP A 50 -7.49 -7.48 -0.12
CA TRP A 50 -7.60 -6.23 0.62
C TRP A 50 -8.37 -5.19 -0.18
N PRO A 51 -9.48 -4.64 0.34
CA PRO A 51 -10.22 -3.59 -0.35
C PRO A 51 -9.37 -2.31 -0.42
N VAL A 52 -9.49 -1.60 -1.53
CA VAL A 52 -8.95 -0.25 -1.65
C VAL A 52 -9.85 0.72 -0.89
N ARG A 53 -9.28 1.50 0.01
CA ARG A 53 -10.02 2.45 0.85
C ARG A 53 -9.98 3.87 0.33
N ALA A 54 -8.78 4.33 -0.04
CA ALA A 54 -8.58 5.68 -0.52
C ALA A 54 -7.27 5.80 -1.29
N VAL A 55 -7.18 6.82 -2.11
CA VAL A 55 -5.97 7.26 -2.79
C VAL A 55 -5.49 8.56 -2.14
N TYR A 56 -4.20 8.64 -1.88
CA TYR A 56 -3.52 9.88 -1.47
C TYR A 56 -2.50 10.26 -2.53
N TYR A 57 -2.31 11.55 -2.81
CA TYR A 57 -1.36 12.01 -3.82
C TYR A 57 -0.61 13.26 -3.41
N ARG A 58 0.60 13.45 -3.94
CA ARG A 58 1.48 14.61 -3.77
C ARG A 58 1.12 15.69 -4.79
N PRO A 59 0.36 16.72 -4.41
CA PRO A 59 -0.13 17.72 -5.36
C PRO A 59 0.96 18.62 -5.96
N ASP A 60 2.15 18.62 -5.35
CA ASP A 60 3.32 19.34 -5.84
C ASP A 60 4.15 18.54 -6.86
N ARG A 61 3.85 17.25 -7.06
CA ARG A 61 4.59 16.35 -7.95
C ARG A 61 3.73 15.70 -9.03
N VAL A 62 2.47 15.41 -8.70
CA VAL A 62 1.54 14.72 -9.60
C VAL A 62 0.19 15.42 -9.64
N GLN A 63 -0.52 15.25 -10.74
CA GLN A 63 -1.90 15.73 -10.84
C GLN A 63 -2.83 14.80 -10.08
N CYS A 64 -3.98 15.34 -9.65
CA CYS A 64 -5.06 14.54 -9.08
C CYS A 64 -5.52 13.51 -10.11
N PRO A 65 -5.47 12.21 -9.80
CA PRO A 65 -5.88 11.17 -10.74
C PRO A 65 -7.40 11.24 -10.99
N ALA A 66 -7.81 11.00 -12.24
CA ALA A 66 -9.22 10.90 -12.61
C ALA A 66 -9.75 9.53 -12.16
N THR A 67 -10.20 9.43 -10.92
CA THR A 67 -10.65 8.17 -10.30
C THR A 67 -11.97 8.33 -9.58
N ILE A 68 -12.75 7.23 -9.51
CA ILE A 68 -13.97 7.14 -8.70
C ILE A 68 -13.70 6.77 -7.23
N LEU A 69 -12.46 6.42 -6.90
CA LEU A 69 -12.04 6.13 -5.54
C LEU A 69 -11.98 7.42 -4.70
N PRO A 70 -12.21 7.34 -3.38
CA PRO A 70 -11.93 8.46 -2.50
C PRO A 70 -10.48 8.93 -2.69
N CYS A 71 -10.28 10.22 -3.02
CA CYS A 71 -8.98 10.75 -3.36
C CYS A 71 -8.65 11.99 -2.53
N HIS A 72 -7.48 12.01 -1.89
CA HIS A 72 -7.08 13.03 -0.93
C HIS A 72 -5.69 13.58 -1.25
N ARG A 73 -5.56 14.90 -1.17
CA ARG A 73 -4.27 15.58 -1.29
C ARG A 73 -3.43 15.34 -0.04
N LEU A 74 -2.17 14.99 -0.20
CA LEU A 74 -1.22 15.01 0.89
C LEU A 74 -0.80 16.46 1.21
N THR A 75 -0.52 16.69 2.47
CA THR A 75 0.08 17.91 3.00
C THR A 75 1.24 17.51 3.92
N ILE A 76 2.11 18.47 4.24
CA ILE A 76 3.34 18.19 5.00
C ILE A 76 3.09 17.59 6.40
N ASP A 77 1.89 17.78 6.92
CA ASP A 77 1.46 17.28 8.24
C ASP A 77 0.75 15.92 8.19
N CYS A 78 0.61 15.30 7.00
CA CYS A 78 -0.01 13.99 6.87
C CYS A 78 0.90 12.88 7.41
N GLY A 79 0.32 11.98 8.21
CA GLY A 79 0.98 10.81 8.76
C GLY A 79 0.06 9.59 8.83
N TRP A 80 0.65 8.44 9.08
CA TRP A 80 -0.06 7.19 9.38
C TRP A 80 0.51 6.61 10.65
N CYS A 81 -0.33 6.44 11.68
CA CYS A 81 0.12 6.00 13.00
C CYS A 81 0.55 4.53 12.96
N ASP A 82 1.80 4.27 13.32
CA ASP A 82 2.41 2.94 13.42
C ASP A 82 2.86 2.62 14.85
N ASP A 83 2.43 3.42 15.83
CA ASP A 83 2.77 3.25 17.23
C ASP A 83 1.79 2.31 17.91
N VAL A 84 2.28 1.14 18.33
CA VAL A 84 1.48 0.11 19.01
C VAL A 84 0.93 0.53 20.38
N THR A 85 1.34 1.67 20.91
CA THR A 85 0.82 2.23 22.18
C THR A 85 -0.29 3.25 21.94
N SER A 86 -0.52 3.63 20.66
CA SER A 86 -1.50 4.65 20.28
C SER A 86 -2.90 4.07 20.10
N PRO A 87 -3.95 4.76 20.56
CA PRO A 87 -5.33 4.41 20.21
C PRO A 87 -5.62 4.62 18.71
N ASP A 88 -4.80 5.42 18.02
CA ASP A 88 -4.89 5.69 16.58
C ASP A 88 -4.03 4.74 15.74
N TYR A 89 -3.53 3.64 16.32
CA TYR A 89 -2.74 2.65 15.59
C TYR A 89 -3.41 2.23 14.28
N ASN A 90 -2.62 2.19 13.21
CA ASN A 90 -3.05 1.90 11.83
C ASN A 90 -4.14 2.84 11.29
N ARG A 91 -4.06 4.13 11.65
CA ARG A 91 -4.96 5.16 11.15
C ARG A 91 -4.19 6.35 10.58
N TYR A 92 -4.85 7.04 9.65
CA TYR A 92 -4.37 8.35 9.20
C TYR A 92 -4.41 9.34 10.35
N VAL A 93 -3.36 10.13 10.49
CA VAL A 93 -3.21 11.17 11.51
C VAL A 93 -2.67 12.46 10.92
N LYS A 94 -2.94 13.57 11.58
CA LYS A 94 -2.36 14.87 11.28
C LYS A 94 -1.35 15.25 12.37
N ARG A 95 -0.22 15.84 11.95
CA ARG A 95 0.76 16.40 12.89
C ARG A 95 0.35 17.80 13.35
N PRO A 96 0.68 18.24 14.58
CA PRO A 96 1.47 17.50 15.57
C PRO A 96 0.71 16.28 16.11
N CYS A 97 1.47 15.18 16.33
CA CYS A 97 0.97 13.92 16.87
C CYS A 97 2.02 13.40 17.87
N ASP A 98 1.60 13.02 19.07
CA ASP A 98 2.51 12.60 20.15
C ASP A 98 3.04 11.17 19.96
N PHE A 99 2.40 10.39 19.06
CA PHE A 99 2.75 9.01 18.79
C PHE A 99 3.63 8.87 17.55
N ARG A 100 4.41 7.80 17.50
CA ARG A 100 5.17 7.47 16.31
C ARG A 100 4.24 7.28 15.11
N HIS A 101 4.63 7.81 13.97
CA HIS A 101 3.87 7.72 12.75
C HIS A 101 4.79 7.76 11.53
N GLU A 102 4.39 7.07 10.49
CA GLU A 102 5.01 7.18 9.18
C GLU A 102 4.64 8.53 8.55
N GLN A 103 5.66 9.29 8.14
CA GLN A 103 5.43 10.55 7.44
C GLN A 103 5.01 10.27 5.99
N MET A 104 3.82 10.74 5.61
CA MET A 104 3.33 10.53 4.24
C MET A 104 3.88 11.57 3.24
N TRP A 105 4.35 12.74 3.70
CA TRP A 105 5.04 13.73 2.86
C TRP A 105 6.53 13.40 2.82
N ARG A 106 6.94 12.54 1.88
CA ARG A 106 8.31 12.02 1.79
C ARG A 106 9.19 12.86 0.89
N GLN A 107 10.52 12.73 1.07
CA GLN A 107 11.53 13.36 0.19
C GLN A 107 11.67 12.58 -1.13
N ASP A 108 11.55 11.24 -1.06
CA ASP A 108 11.55 10.37 -2.24
C ASP A 108 10.16 10.33 -2.91
N GLU A 109 10.09 9.68 -4.06
CA GLU A 109 8.90 9.57 -4.89
C GLU A 109 7.94 8.44 -4.47
N ALA A 110 8.27 7.68 -3.43
CA ALA A 110 7.51 6.50 -3.03
C ALA A 110 6.01 6.81 -2.77
N TYR A 111 5.72 7.97 -2.22
CA TYR A 111 4.36 8.39 -1.87
C TYR A 111 3.81 9.52 -2.77
N ASP A 112 4.31 9.60 -4.00
CA ASP A 112 3.68 10.48 -5.00
C ASP A 112 2.24 10.05 -5.25
N PHE A 113 1.97 8.73 -5.26
CA PHE A 113 0.66 8.11 -5.07
C PHE A 113 0.73 7.05 -3.98
N VAL A 114 -0.28 7.02 -3.12
CA VAL A 114 -0.49 5.99 -2.09
C VAL A 114 -1.92 5.52 -2.16
N VAL A 115 -2.11 4.21 -2.29
CA VAL A 115 -3.41 3.55 -2.21
C VAL A 115 -3.49 2.83 -0.88
N ALA A 116 -4.32 3.33 0.03
CA ALA A 116 -4.55 2.71 1.32
C ALA A 116 -5.40 1.45 1.17
N LEU A 117 -4.92 0.35 1.72
CA LEU A 117 -5.60 -0.94 1.69
C LEU A 117 -6.30 -1.23 3.02
N GLY A 118 -7.44 -1.90 2.96
CA GLY A 118 -8.21 -2.31 4.12
C GLY A 118 -7.62 -3.53 4.83
N TYR A 119 -6.31 -3.50 5.07
CA TYR A 119 -5.61 -4.47 5.91
C TYR A 119 -5.63 -3.98 7.36
N ASN A 120 -6.01 -4.87 8.29
CA ASN A 120 -6.02 -4.59 9.74
C ASN A 120 -6.72 -3.26 10.09
N ASP A 121 -7.84 -2.97 9.47
CA ASP A 121 -8.55 -1.69 9.64
C ASP A 121 -9.92 -1.81 10.31
N ASN A 122 -10.57 -2.98 10.23
CA ASN A 122 -11.89 -3.18 10.81
C ASN A 122 -12.16 -4.65 11.25
N PRO A 123 -11.94 -4.99 12.54
CA PRO A 123 -11.35 -4.14 13.57
C PRO A 123 -9.82 -4.02 13.43
N VAL A 124 -9.27 -2.94 13.96
CA VAL A 124 -7.82 -2.80 14.12
C VAL A 124 -7.34 -3.69 15.26
N VAL A 125 -6.34 -4.51 15.00
CA VAL A 125 -5.64 -5.32 16.01
C VAL A 125 -4.23 -4.77 16.19
N ILE A 126 -3.95 -4.28 17.38
CA ILE A 126 -2.66 -3.65 17.71
C ILE A 126 -1.52 -4.67 17.52
N GLY A 127 -0.44 -4.24 16.85
CA GLY A 127 0.74 -5.06 16.62
C GLY A 127 0.67 -6.02 15.43
N HIS A 128 -0.48 -6.12 14.76
CA HIS A 128 -0.66 -6.99 13.57
C HIS A 128 -0.28 -6.31 12.25
N GLY A 129 0.47 -5.22 12.32
CA GLY A 129 0.95 -4.47 11.16
C GLY A 129 0.06 -3.26 10.83
N SER A 130 0.69 -2.23 10.32
CA SER A 130 0.10 -0.95 9.95
C SER A 130 0.63 -0.47 8.60
N ALA A 131 -0.01 0.55 8.03
CA ALA A 131 0.45 1.22 6.81
C ALA A 131 0.72 0.25 5.65
N ILE A 132 -0.15 -0.72 5.42
CA ILE A 132 -0.06 -1.60 4.25
C ILE A 132 -0.73 -0.92 3.07
N PHE A 133 0.10 -0.44 2.14
CA PHE A 133 -0.28 0.35 0.98
C PHE A 133 0.13 -0.31 -0.33
N LEU A 134 -0.47 0.14 -1.42
CA LEU A 134 0.11 0.08 -2.76
C LEU A 134 0.63 1.48 -3.09
N HIS A 135 1.92 1.63 -3.40
CA HIS A 135 2.54 2.94 -3.62
C HIS A 135 3.55 2.92 -4.79
N CYS A 136 4.20 4.04 -5.07
CA CYS A 136 5.21 4.12 -6.13
C CYS A 136 6.52 3.46 -5.70
N THR A 137 7.26 2.88 -6.64
CA THR A 137 8.66 2.50 -6.42
C THR A 137 9.50 3.75 -6.20
N ALA A 138 10.58 3.63 -5.42
CA ALA A 138 11.54 4.69 -5.20
C ALA A 138 12.91 4.32 -5.77
N ALA A 139 13.65 5.30 -6.26
CA ALA A 139 14.97 5.09 -6.83
C ALA A 139 15.91 4.38 -5.85
N GLY A 140 16.62 3.37 -6.34
CA GLY A 140 17.57 2.59 -5.54
C GLY A 140 16.93 1.60 -4.54
N LYS A 141 15.59 1.45 -4.53
CA LYS A 141 14.89 0.47 -3.71
C LYS A 141 14.46 -0.73 -4.54
N THR A 142 14.63 -1.93 -3.98
CA THR A 142 14.24 -3.21 -4.61
C THR A 142 13.16 -3.94 -3.84
N SER A 143 12.79 -3.45 -2.66
CA SER A 143 11.77 -4.01 -1.78
C SER A 143 11.16 -2.93 -0.89
N THR A 144 10.09 -3.26 -0.20
CA THR A 144 9.39 -2.39 0.75
C THR A 144 9.50 -2.89 2.19
N ALA A 145 8.86 -2.24 3.12
CA ALA A 145 8.71 -2.69 4.51
C ALA A 145 7.42 -3.51 4.76
N GLY A 146 6.73 -3.94 3.69
CA GLY A 146 5.49 -4.73 3.77
C GLY A 146 4.43 -4.30 2.76
N CYS A 147 4.56 -3.12 2.17
CA CYS A 147 3.69 -2.64 1.10
C CYS A 147 3.95 -3.36 -0.23
N VAL A 148 3.06 -3.16 -1.19
CA VAL A 148 3.31 -3.44 -2.60
C VAL A 148 3.70 -2.13 -3.29
N ALA A 149 4.68 -2.15 -4.19
CA ALA A 149 5.06 -0.96 -4.95
C ALA A 149 5.19 -1.28 -6.44
N VAL A 150 4.72 -0.35 -7.28
CA VAL A 150 4.84 -0.37 -8.74
C VAL A 150 5.33 0.99 -9.22
N ASN A 151 5.80 1.11 -10.45
CA ASN A 151 6.24 2.43 -10.92
C ASN A 151 5.07 3.44 -10.96
N GLN A 152 5.40 4.73 -10.87
CA GLN A 152 4.42 5.82 -10.75
C GLN A 152 3.43 5.86 -11.93
N ALA A 153 3.91 5.67 -13.17
CA ALA A 153 3.06 5.74 -14.36
C ALA A 153 2.05 4.59 -14.40
N ASP A 154 2.47 3.38 -14.03
CA ASP A 154 1.58 2.22 -13.96
C ASP A 154 0.56 2.39 -12.82
N LEU A 155 0.99 2.91 -11.67
CA LEU A 155 0.08 3.16 -10.54
C LEU A 155 -1.00 4.19 -10.90
N ALA A 156 -0.64 5.26 -11.62
CA ALA A 156 -1.60 6.23 -12.10
C ALA A 156 -2.70 5.58 -12.97
N VAL A 157 -2.30 4.73 -13.93
CA VAL A 157 -3.25 4.01 -14.79
C VAL A 157 -4.14 3.04 -13.99
N LEU A 158 -3.57 2.35 -12.99
CA LEU A 158 -4.34 1.46 -12.11
C LEU A 158 -5.41 2.25 -11.34
N ILE A 159 -5.03 3.39 -10.75
CA ILE A 159 -5.93 4.25 -9.99
C ILE A 159 -7.07 4.80 -10.88
N GLU A 160 -6.75 5.27 -12.09
CA GLU A 160 -7.73 5.83 -13.03
C GLU A 160 -8.72 4.78 -13.55
N SER A 161 -8.26 3.54 -13.67
CA SER A 161 -9.10 2.42 -14.15
C SER A 161 -9.79 1.63 -13.03
N ALA A 162 -9.63 2.03 -11.76
CA ALA A 162 -10.18 1.32 -10.61
C ALA A 162 -11.71 1.33 -10.59
N SER A 163 -12.29 0.26 -10.06
CA SER A 163 -13.72 0.19 -9.73
C SER A 163 -14.00 0.69 -8.32
N ALA A 164 -15.26 1.00 -8.00
CA ALA A 164 -15.65 1.46 -6.66
C ALA A 164 -15.40 0.42 -5.56
N ASP A 165 -15.43 -0.86 -5.92
CA ASP A 165 -15.17 -2.00 -5.05
C ASP A 165 -13.81 -2.68 -5.34
N GLN A 166 -12.83 -1.89 -5.78
CA GLN A 166 -11.50 -2.38 -6.13
C GLN A 166 -10.81 -3.07 -4.95
N HIS A 167 -10.13 -4.18 -5.24
CA HIS A 167 -9.31 -4.92 -4.28
C HIS A 167 -7.92 -5.18 -4.83
N LEU A 168 -6.96 -5.33 -3.92
CA LEU A 168 -5.65 -5.93 -4.18
C LEU A 168 -5.63 -7.35 -3.60
N LEU A 169 -5.41 -8.34 -4.45
CA LEU A 169 -5.25 -9.74 -4.07
C LEU A 169 -3.75 -10.09 -4.00
N ILE A 170 -3.32 -10.58 -2.86
CA ILE A 170 -1.98 -11.15 -2.63
C ILE A 170 -2.20 -12.63 -2.32
N PRO A 171 -2.04 -13.54 -3.31
CA PRO A 171 -2.40 -14.95 -3.15
C PRO A 171 -1.53 -15.68 -2.13
N GLU A 172 -2.13 -16.65 -1.41
CA GLU A 172 -1.39 -17.54 -0.52
C GLU A 172 -0.34 -18.41 -1.25
N ALA A 173 -0.51 -18.62 -2.54
CA ALA A 173 0.49 -19.31 -3.39
C ALA A 173 1.86 -18.61 -3.42
N LEU A 174 1.92 -17.33 -2.99
CA LEU A 174 3.17 -16.56 -2.88
C LEU A 174 3.85 -16.69 -1.51
N LEU A 175 3.27 -17.42 -0.56
CA LEU A 175 3.92 -17.68 0.73
C LEU A 175 5.27 -18.36 0.49
N ALA A 176 6.33 -17.85 1.15
CA ALA A 176 7.62 -18.54 1.17
C ALA A 176 7.42 -19.92 1.79
N GLY A 177 7.85 -20.97 1.06
CA GLY A 177 7.80 -22.34 1.50
C GLY A 177 8.78 -22.62 2.63
#